data_363c4928d476a97f212e454fcd490820
#
_entry.id   363c4928d476a97f212e454fcd490820
#
_cell.length_a   1.000
_cell.length_b   1.000
_cell.length_c   1.000
_cell.angle_alpha   90.00
_cell.angle_beta   90.00
_cell.angle_gamma   90.00
#
_symmetry.space_group_name_H-M   'P 1'
#
loop_
_entity.id
_entity.type
_entity.pdbx_description
1 polymer ?
#
loop_
_entity_poly.entity_id
_entity_poly.type
_entity_poly.pdbx_seq_one_letter_code
_entity_poly.pdbx_strand_id
1 'polypeptide(L)'
;MGGLQVGPPASGARVSKTRHIITQPHHLAARFFVSLSNKPADAADVEWVRSQLLPGEWELWRQMSNQDQRHTVIVARRFASVRPESTRAEVAGALLHDVGKLECGLGTWGRVAATVVGRRGRRFTLYHDHEQIGADLAKEAGSAPETVDMIAERGDVFPIMHACDRA
;
A
#
# COMPACT_ATOMS: atom_id res chain seq x y z
N MET A 1 -50.14 29.25 50.00
CA MET A 1 -50.31 29.32 48.54
C MET A 1 -48.98 29.78 47.99
N GLY A 2 -48.11 28.83 47.60
CA GLY A 2 -46.80 29.11 47.10
C GLY A 2 -46.72 28.71 45.65
N GLY A 3 -46.48 29.68 44.77
CA GLY A 3 -46.28 29.46 43.33
C GLY A 3 -44.86 29.04 43.04
N LEU A 4 -44.67 27.85 42.49
CA LEU A 4 -43.42 27.37 41.95
C LEU A 4 -43.15 28.03 40.59
N GLN A 5 -42.08 28.82 40.50
CA GLN A 5 -41.53 29.31 39.22
C GLN A 5 -40.58 28.27 38.66
N VAL A 6 -40.92 27.73 37.50
CA VAL A 6 -40.07 26.84 36.72
C VAL A 6 -39.24 27.69 35.76
N GLY A 7 -37.92 27.69 35.96
CA GLY A 7 -36.96 28.33 35.05
C GLY A 7 -36.72 27.48 33.78
N PRO A 8 -36.33 28.10 32.64
CA PRO A 8 -36.11 27.39 31.38
C PRO A 8 -34.79 26.63 31.34
N PRO A 9 -34.71 25.50 30.61
CA PRO A 9 -33.50 24.72 30.49
C PRO A 9 -32.50 25.41 29.58
N ALA A 10 -31.23 25.46 30.03
CA ALA A 10 -30.11 25.94 29.25
C ALA A 10 -29.76 24.96 28.14
N SER A 11 -30.07 25.33 26.90
CA SER A 11 -29.57 24.68 25.71
C SER A 11 -28.16 25.17 25.41
N GLY A 12 -27.19 24.29 25.51
CA GLY A 12 -25.78 24.53 25.17
C GLY A 12 -25.18 23.33 24.46
N ALA A 13 -25.72 22.95 23.31
CA ALA A 13 -25.07 21.96 22.44
C ALA A 13 -23.81 22.56 21.84
N ARG A 14 -22.63 22.18 22.38
CA ARG A 14 -21.35 22.45 21.75
C ARG A 14 -21.24 21.60 20.49
N VAL A 15 -21.37 22.24 19.33
CA VAL A 15 -21.00 21.67 18.04
C VAL A 15 -19.51 21.40 18.05
N SER A 16 -19.16 20.12 18.06
CA SER A 16 -17.77 19.65 17.86
C SER A 16 -17.31 20.06 16.47
N LYS A 17 -16.34 20.97 16.41
CA LYS A 17 -15.62 21.31 15.18
C LYS A 17 -14.87 20.08 14.72
N THR A 18 -15.35 19.44 13.65
CA THR A 18 -14.61 18.46 12.87
C THR A 18 -13.28 19.09 12.43
N ARG A 19 -12.19 18.66 13.00
CA ARG A 19 -10.85 19.01 12.53
C ARG A 19 -10.68 18.39 11.14
N HIS A 20 -10.77 19.20 10.09
CA HIS A 20 -10.21 18.87 8.80
C HIS A 20 -8.72 18.59 8.99
N ILE A 21 -8.32 17.34 8.83
CA ILE A 21 -6.91 16.95 8.72
C ILE A 21 -6.46 17.50 7.35
N ILE A 22 -5.88 18.68 7.38
CA ILE A 22 -5.19 19.24 6.22
C ILE A 22 -3.94 18.38 6.04
N THR A 23 -3.99 17.47 5.08
CA THR A 23 -2.81 16.68 4.65
C THR A 23 -1.80 17.67 4.11
N GLN A 24 -0.73 17.92 4.88
CA GLN A 24 0.23 18.97 4.57
C GLN A 24 1.01 18.58 3.30
N PRO A 25 1.11 19.43 2.27
CA PRO A 25 1.71 19.10 0.97
C PRO A 25 3.20 18.71 1.04
N HIS A 26 3.91 19.06 2.12
CA HIS A 26 5.30 18.68 2.30
C HIS A 26 5.51 17.17 2.57
N HIS A 27 4.52 16.47 3.14
CA HIS A 27 4.61 15.01 3.29
C HIS A 27 4.52 14.30 1.93
N LEU A 28 3.71 14.78 1.02
CA LEU A 28 3.64 14.27 -0.36
C LEU A 28 4.95 14.53 -1.13
N ALA A 29 5.54 15.71 -0.96
CA ALA A 29 6.83 16.03 -1.57
C ALA A 29 7.96 15.15 -1.01
N ALA A 30 8.03 14.94 0.31
CA ALA A 30 9.03 14.08 0.93
C ALA A 30 8.90 12.62 0.45
N ARG A 31 7.69 12.08 0.36
CA ARG A 31 7.42 10.74 -0.22
C ARG A 31 7.86 10.67 -1.68
N PHE A 32 7.59 11.71 -2.46
CA PHE A 32 8.01 11.80 -3.85
C PHE A 32 9.55 11.78 -3.99
N PHE A 33 10.28 12.55 -3.18
CA PHE A 33 11.74 12.58 -3.21
C PHE A 33 12.38 11.27 -2.72
N VAL A 34 11.81 10.61 -1.70
CA VAL A 34 12.25 9.27 -1.27
C VAL A 34 12.01 8.25 -2.39
N SER A 35 10.91 8.38 -3.15
CA SER A 35 10.61 7.52 -4.29
C SER A 35 11.54 7.73 -5.48
N LEU A 36 12.22 8.86 -5.60
CA LEU A 36 13.22 9.12 -6.66
C LEU A 36 14.61 8.55 -6.35
N SER A 37 14.87 8.15 -5.10
CA SER A 37 16.17 7.61 -4.71
C SER A 37 16.36 6.18 -5.23
N ASN A 38 17.41 5.94 -5.99
CA ASN A 38 17.76 4.61 -6.49
C ASN A 38 18.65 3.81 -5.51
N LYS A 39 18.67 4.18 -4.22
CA LYS A 39 19.39 3.40 -3.20
C LYS A 39 18.75 2.01 -3.05
N PRO A 40 19.54 0.94 -2.86
CA PRO A 40 19.01 -0.39 -2.55
C PRO A 40 18.29 -0.39 -1.19
N ALA A 41 17.47 -1.42 -0.93
CA ALA A 41 16.96 -1.68 0.40
C ALA A 41 18.10 -2.02 1.36
N ASP A 42 17.92 -1.72 2.66
CA ASP A 42 18.91 -2.03 3.67
C ASP A 42 19.10 -3.54 3.83
N ALA A 43 20.33 -4.00 4.17
CA ALA A 43 20.63 -5.43 4.29
C ALA A 43 19.71 -6.14 5.31
N ALA A 44 19.37 -5.49 6.42
CA ALA A 44 18.46 -6.04 7.42
C ALA A 44 17.02 -6.18 6.87
N ASP A 45 16.59 -5.27 6.01
CA ASP A 45 15.29 -5.37 5.34
C ASP A 45 15.29 -6.49 4.31
N VAL A 46 16.34 -6.63 3.52
CA VAL A 46 16.50 -7.70 2.54
C VAL A 46 16.46 -9.09 3.24
N GLU A 47 17.15 -9.24 4.35
CA GLU A 47 17.14 -10.50 5.12
C GLU A 47 15.75 -10.79 5.70
N TRP A 48 15.08 -9.78 6.22
CA TRP A 48 13.71 -9.94 6.71
C TRP A 48 12.76 -10.34 5.57
N VAL A 49 12.81 -9.68 4.43
CA VAL A 49 12.00 -10.04 3.25
C VAL A 49 12.24 -11.48 2.84
N ARG A 50 13.52 -11.90 2.78
CA ARG A 50 13.88 -13.27 2.42
C ARG A 50 13.30 -14.31 3.38
N SER A 51 13.16 -13.96 4.66
CA SER A 51 12.53 -14.85 5.66
C SER A 51 11.00 -14.96 5.49
N GLN A 52 10.37 -14.00 4.80
CA GLN A 52 8.92 -13.97 4.59
C GLN A 52 8.49 -14.59 3.24
N LEU A 53 9.38 -14.67 2.28
CA LEU A 53 9.05 -15.06 0.91
C LEU A 53 9.44 -16.51 0.61
N LEU A 54 8.63 -17.21 -0.20
CA LEU A 54 8.99 -18.47 -0.84
C LEU A 54 10.08 -18.20 -1.90
N PRO A 55 10.83 -19.25 -2.34
CA PRO A 55 11.87 -19.05 -3.35
C PRO A 55 11.42 -18.34 -4.62
N GLY A 56 10.26 -18.71 -5.19
CA GLY A 56 9.72 -18.04 -6.38
C GLY A 56 9.26 -16.60 -6.12
N GLU A 57 8.67 -16.34 -4.96
CA GLU A 57 8.27 -15.00 -4.50
C GLU A 57 9.50 -14.09 -4.31
N TRP A 58 10.57 -14.64 -3.76
CA TRP A 58 11.85 -13.94 -3.63
C TRP A 58 12.43 -13.54 -4.99
N GLU A 59 12.40 -14.43 -5.98
CA GLU A 59 12.88 -14.13 -7.34
C GLU A 59 12.05 -13.01 -8.00
N LEU A 60 10.77 -12.92 -7.75
CA LEU A 60 9.94 -11.80 -8.20
C LEU A 60 10.32 -10.50 -7.49
N TRP A 61 10.39 -10.51 -6.16
CA TRP A 61 10.68 -9.31 -5.38
C TRP A 61 12.04 -8.69 -5.74
N ARG A 62 13.08 -9.50 -5.91
CA ARG A 62 14.42 -9.01 -6.25
C ARG A 62 14.54 -8.41 -7.65
N GLN A 63 13.58 -8.67 -8.55
CA GLN A 63 13.51 -8.05 -9.87
C GLN A 63 12.84 -6.67 -9.83
N MET A 64 12.15 -6.34 -8.77
CA MET A 64 11.54 -5.03 -8.60
C MET A 64 12.61 -3.93 -8.52
N SER A 65 12.23 -2.70 -8.87
CA SER A 65 13.14 -1.57 -8.73
C SER A 65 13.53 -1.36 -7.26
N ASN A 66 14.73 -0.85 -6.99
CA ASN A 66 15.18 -0.51 -5.63
C ASN A 66 14.16 0.34 -4.88
N GLN A 67 13.45 1.19 -5.58
CA GLN A 67 12.40 2.05 -5.07
C GLN A 67 11.17 1.25 -4.64
N ASP A 68 10.68 0.35 -5.50
CA ASP A 68 9.52 -0.49 -5.20
C ASP A 68 9.84 -1.47 -4.07
N GLN A 69 11.07 -2.04 -4.06
CA GLN A 69 11.54 -2.89 -2.96
C GLN A 69 11.45 -2.18 -1.60
N ARG A 70 11.99 -0.96 -1.49
CA ARG A 70 11.90 -0.19 -0.23
C ARG A 70 10.48 0.17 0.13
N HIS A 71 9.67 0.52 -0.86
CA HIS A 71 8.26 0.85 -0.64
C HIS A 71 7.49 -0.34 -0.07
N THR A 72 7.59 -1.50 -0.72
CA THR A 72 6.87 -2.70 -0.27
C THR A 72 7.33 -3.20 1.09
N VAL A 73 8.62 -3.03 1.45
CA VAL A 73 9.10 -3.30 2.82
C VAL A 73 8.40 -2.42 3.84
N ILE A 74 8.30 -1.11 3.59
CA ILE A 74 7.64 -0.16 4.49
C ILE A 74 6.16 -0.55 4.67
N VAL A 75 5.47 -0.86 3.58
CA VAL A 75 4.06 -1.27 3.59
C VAL A 75 3.89 -2.57 4.38
N ALA A 76 4.69 -3.60 4.08
CA ALA A 76 4.59 -4.90 4.73
C ALA A 76 4.93 -4.87 6.22
N ARG A 77 5.94 -4.09 6.64
CA ARG A 77 6.24 -3.90 8.08
C ARG A 77 5.12 -3.18 8.80
N ARG A 78 4.54 -2.17 8.19
CA ARG A 78 3.39 -1.43 8.73
C ARG A 78 2.18 -2.35 8.84
N PHE A 79 1.91 -3.14 7.80
CA PHE A 79 0.85 -4.15 7.79
C PHE A 79 1.03 -5.17 8.93
N ALA A 80 2.20 -5.78 9.08
CA ALA A 80 2.50 -6.71 10.16
C ALA A 80 2.39 -6.06 11.56
N SER A 81 2.66 -4.76 11.68
CA SER A 81 2.51 -4.02 12.93
C SER A 81 1.04 -3.78 13.32
N VAL A 82 0.16 -3.49 12.35
CA VAL A 82 -1.29 -3.27 12.62
C VAL A 82 -2.07 -4.57 12.69
N ARG A 83 -1.51 -5.66 12.15
CA ARG A 83 -2.08 -7.01 12.16
C ARG A 83 -1.04 -8.04 12.62
N PRO A 84 -0.73 -8.12 13.93
CA PRO A 84 0.32 -9.01 14.45
C PRO A 84 0.06 -10.50 14.20
N GLU A 85 -1.20 -10.90 14.00
CA GLU A 85 -1.62 -12.27 13.67
C GLU A 85 -1.54 -12.58 12.16
N SER A 86 -1.00 -11.67 11.35
CA SER A 86 -0.89 -11.88 9.90
C SER A 86 -0.06 -13.11 9.57
N THR A 87 -0.56 -13.90 8.63
CA THR A 87 0.15 -15.08 8.13
C THR A 87 1.33 -14.67 7.25
N ARG A 88 2.28 -15.61 7.04
CA ARG A 88 3.36 -15.41 6.07
C ARG A 88 2.81 -15.06 4.68
N ALA A 89 1.73 -15.72 4.24
CA ALA A 89 1.12 -15.49 2.94
C ALA A 89 0.57 -14.06 2.80
N GLU A 90 -0.06 -13.54 3.85
CA GLU A 90 -0.55 -12.15 3.88
C GLU A 90 0.61 -11.14 3.85
N VAL A 91 1.70 -11.41 4.59
CA VAL A 91 2.91 -10.56 4.55
C VAL A 91 3.57 -10.62 3.17
N ALA A 92 3.62 -11.80 2.52
CA ALA A 92 4.11 -11.94 1.16
C ALA A 92 3.25 -11.15 0.16
N GLY A 93 1.92 -11.15 0.31
CA GLY A 93 1.03 -10.31 -0.48
C GLY A 93 1.34 -8.83 -0.36
N ALA A 94 1.59 -8.35 0.87
CA ALA A 94 2.00 -6.96 1.10
C ALA A 94 3.39 -6.63 0.52
N LEU A 95 4.31 -7.60 0.47
CA LEU A 95 5.64 -7.43 -0.15
C LEU A 95 5.58 -7.44 -1.69
N LEU A 96 4.60 -8.09 -2.28
CA LEU A 96 4.50 -8.30 -3.71
C LEU A 96 3.36 -7.50 -4.39
N HIS A 97 2.61 -6.67 -3.64
CA HIS A 97 1.44 -5.97 -4.19
C HIS A 97 1.75 -5.14 -5.45
N ASP A 98 2.97 -4.68 -5.58
CA ASP A 98 3.45 -3.86 -6.69
C ASP A 98 4.20 -4.67 -7.78
N VAL A 99 4.28 -6.00 -7.67
CA VAL A 99 5.12 -6.83 -8.55
C VAL A 99 4.70 -6.77 -10.03
N GLY A 100 3.43 -6.55 -10.31
CA GLY A 100 2.94 -6.39 -11.69
C GLY A 100 3.55 -5.21 -12.45
N LYS A 101 4.16 -4.25 -11.75
CA LYS A 101 4.91 -3.15 -12.37
C LYS A 101 6.14 -3.62 -13.15
N LEU A 102 6.62 -4.85 -12.92
CA LEU A 102 7.72 -5.47 -13.69
C LEU A 102 7.40 -5.53 -15.19
N GLU A 103 6.19 -5.94 -15.54
CA GLU A 103 5.75 -6.09 -16.93
C GLU A 103 5.47 -4.75 -17.63
N CYS A 104 5.28 -3.67 -16.87
CA CYS A 104 5.02 -2.36 -17.46
C CYS A 104 6.24 -1.77 -18.20
N GLY A 105 7.47 -2.16 -17.83
CA GLY A 105 8.70 -1.63 -18.39
C GLY A 105 8.84 -0.09 -18.29
N LEU A 106 8.05 0.53 -17.40
CA LEU A 106 8.04 1.98 -17.19
C LEU A 106 9.00 2.33 -16.04
N GLY A 107 9.98 3.17 -16.31
CA GLY A 107 10.77 3.83 -15.26
C GLY A 107 9.91 4.79 -14.43
N THR A 108 10.48 5.35 -13.35
CA THR A 108 9.77 6.26 -12.42
C THR A 108 9.00 7.37 -13.14
N TRP A 109 9.61 8.02 -14.12
CA TRP A 109 8.98 9.09 -14.90
C TRP A 109 7.84 8.59 -15.80
N GLY A 110 7.97 7.38 -16.36
CA GLY A 110 6.90 6.75 -17.14
C GLY A 110 5.67 6.43 -16.28
N ARG A 111 5.87 5.99 -15.02
CA ARG A 111 4.77 5.73 -14.06
C ARG A 111 4.05 7.02 -13.68
N VAL A 112 4.79 8.10 -13.42
CA VAL A 112 4.19 9.42 -13.16
C VAL A 112 3.39 9.89 -14.37
N ALA A 113 3.92 9.76 -15.59
CA ALA A 113 3.20 10.09 -16.81
C ALA A 113 1.94 9.23 -17.00
N ALA A 114 1.99 7.92 -16.72
CA ALA A 114 0.83 7.04 -16.78
C ALA A 114 -0.28 7.46 -15.81
N THR A 115 0.09 7.87 -14.60
CA THR A 115 -0.86 8.37 -13.58
C THR A 115 -1.55 9.66 -14.04
N VAL A 116 -0.83 10.56 -14.71
CA VAL A 116 -1.38 11.85 -15.18
C VAL A 116 -2.20 11.70 -16.46
N VAL A 117 -1.74 10.86 -17.40
CA VAL A 117 -2.32 10.72 -18.75
C VAL A 117 -3.43 9.68 -18.81
N GLY A 118 -3.44 8.74 -17.85
CA GLY A 118 -4.40 7.63 -17.79
C GLY A 118 -4.10 6.52 -18.80
N ARG A 119 -5.11 5.70 -19.10
CA ARG A 119 -5.01 4.48 -19.94
C ARG A 119 -4.84 4.80 -21.44
N ARG A 120 -3.69 5.31 -21.83
CA ARG A 120 -3.35 5.60 -23.23
C ARG A 120 -2.11 4.83 -23.66
N GLY A 121 -2.28 3.95 -24.65
CA GLY A 121 -1.25 3.07 -25.16
C GLY A 121 -1.01 1.82 -24.29
N ARG A 122 -0.41 0.76 -24.90
CA ARG A 122 -0.25 -0.56 -24.29
C ARG A 122 0.47 -0.52 -22.94
N ARG A 123 1.58 0.22 -22.84
CA ARG A 123 2.37 0.30 -21.60
C ARG A 123 1.62 0.98 -20.45
N PHE A 124 0.86 2.02 -20.76
CA PHE A 124 0.03 2.70 -19.76
C PHE A 124 -1.17 1.86 -19.32
N THR A 125 -1.73 1.07 -20.22
CA THR A 125 -2.78 0.10 -19.87
C THR A 125 -2.24 -0.96 -18.92
N LEU A 126 -1.08 -1.56 -19.23
CA LEU A 126 -0.43 -2.55 -18.35
C LEU A 126 -0.10 -1.97 -16.96
N TYR A 127 0.29 -0.69 -16.88
CA TYR A 127 0.51 -0.04 -15.60
C TYR A 127 -0.77 0.09 -14.75
N HIS A 128 -1.92 0.30 -15.38
CA HIS A 128 -3.21 0.37 -14.69
C HIS A 128 -3.85 -1.00 -14.42
N ASP A 129 -3.34 -2.05 -15.04
CA ASP A 129 -3.81 -3.44 -14.84
C ASP A 129 -2.76 -4.27 -14.06
N HIS A 130 -1.83 -3.61 -13.35
CA HIS A 130 -0.68 -4.27 -12.71
C HIS A 130 -1.10 -5.21 -11.57
N GLU A 131 -2.24 -4.98 -10.93
CA GLU A 131 -2.75 -5.84 -9.87
C GLU A 131 -3.01 -7.26 -10.39
N GLN A 132 -3.72 -7.38 -11.52
CA GLN A 132 -3.99 -8.68 -12.11
C GLN A 132 -2.72 -9.33 -12.67
N ILE A 133 -1.87 -8.56 -13.34
CA ILE A 133 -0.58 -9.05 -13.84
C ILE A 133 0.29 -9.54 -12.68
N GLY A 134 0.34 -8.80 -11.58
CA GLY A 134 1.07 -9.19 -10.38
C GLY A 134 0.54 -10.47 -9.74
N ALA A 135 -0.77 -10.63 -9.70
CA ALA A 135 -1.42 -11.84 -9.20
C ALA A 135 -1.08 -13.07 -10.06
N ASP A 136 -1.05 -12.92 -11.38
CA ASP A 136 -0.69 -14.00 -12.30
C ASP A 136 0.80 -14.38 -12.13
N LEU A 137 1.70 -13.42 -12.04
CA LEU A 137 3.12 -13.64 -11.75
C LEU A 137 3.33 -14.36 -10.40
N ALA A 138 2.64 -13.93 -9.35
CA ALA A 138 2.73 -14.57 -8.04
C ALA A 138 2.20 -16.01 -8.08
N LYS A 139 1.11 -16.26 -8.78
CA LYS A 139 0.57 -17.60 -8.98
C LYS A 139 1.57 -18.51 -9.70
N GLU A 140 2.21 -18.05 -10.77
CA GLU A 140 3.24 -18.78 -11.50
C GLU A 140 4.49 -19.04 -10.63
N ALA A 141 4.82 -18.12 -9.72
CA ALA A 141 5.90 -18.26 -8.75
C ALA A 141 5.59 -19.24 -7.61
N GLY A 142 4.38 -19.80 -7.55
CA GLY A 142 3.95 -20.76 -6.53
C GLY A 142 3.48 -20.12 -5.22
N SER A 143 3.02 -18.88 -5.26
CA SER A 143 2.43 -18.20 -4.10
C SER A 143 1.16 -18.88 -3.64
N ALA A 144 0.87 -18.76 -2.34
CA ALA A 144 -0.38 -19.21 -1.74
C ALA A 144 -1.58 -18.41 -2.29
N PRO A 145 -2.79 -18.99 -2.31
CA PRO A 145 -3.98 -18.29 -2.78
C PRO A 145 -4.22 -16.95 -2.10
N GLU A 146 -3.97 -16.85 -0.79
CA GLU A 146 -4.12 -15.62 0.00
C GLU A 146 -3.17 -14.51 -0.47
N THR A 147 -1.93 -14.86 -0.83
CA THR A 147 -0.95 -13.94 -1.42
C THR A 147 -1.47 -13.41 -2.77
N VAL A 148 -1.94 -14.31 -3.63
CA VAL A 148 -2.46 -13.98 -4.96
C VAL A 148 -3.70 -13.08 -4.87
N ASP A 149 -4.64 -13.41 -3.97
CA ASP A 149 -5.85 -12.62 -3.77
C ASP A 149 -5.53 -11.20 -3.27
N MET A 150 -4.56 -11.08 -2.37
CA MET A 150 -4.16 -9.80 -1.82
C MET A 150 -3.52 -8.89 -2.88
N ILE A 151 -2.69 -9.46 -3.78
CA ILE A 151 -2.10 -8.74 -4.92
C ILE A 151 -3.18 -8.32 -5.94
N ALA A 152 -4.19 -9.17 -6.14
CA ALA A 152 -5.34 -8.88 -7.01
C ALA A 152 -6.40 -7.99 -6.36
N GLU A 153 -6.09 -7.33 -5.25
CA GLU A 153 -6.98 -6.46 -4.49
C GLU A 153 -8.26 -7.16 -3.98
N ARG A 154 -8.16 -8.43 -3.64
CA ARG A 154 -9.27 -9.27 -3.17
C ARG A 154 -9.10 -9.71 -1.71
N GLY A 155 -10.20 -10.19 -1.12
CA GLY A 155 -10.24 -10.75 0.24
C GLY A 155 -10.38 -9.71 1.35
N ASP A 156 -10.74 -10.19 2.53
CA ASP A 156 -11.09 -9.36 3.69
C ASP A 156 -9.88 -8.61 4.30
N VAL A 157 -8.66 -9.07 4.00
CA VAL A 157 -7.42 -8.50 4.53
C VAL A 157 -6.86 -7.38 3.64
N PHE A 158 -7.20 -7.38 2.35
CA PHE A 158 -6.75 -6.35 1.41
C PHE A 158 -7.02 -4.91 1.89
N PRO A 159 -8.20 -4.54 2.41
CA PRO A 159 -8.44 -3.16 2.86
C PRO A 159 -7.46 -2.69 3.94
N ILE A 160 -6.96 -3.60 4.81
CA ILE A 160 -5.99 -3.27 5.85
C ILE A 160 -4.63 -2.98 5.20
N MET A 161 -4.18 -3.82 4.28
CA MET A 161 -2.94 -3.62 3.54
C MET A 161 -2.99 -2.33 2.71
N HIS A 162 -4.08 -2.08 2.00
CA HIS A 162 -4.30 -0.87 1.21
C HIS A 162 -4.24 0.41 2.08
N ALA A 163 -4.79 0.36 3.31
CA ALA A 163 -4.66 1.47 4.26
C ALA A 163 -3.19 1.71 4.67
N CYS A 164 -2.38 0.65 4.80
CA CYS A 164 -0.96 0.74 5.10
C CYS A 164 -0.14 1.32 3.94
N ASP A 165 -0.53 1.04 2.71
CA ASP A 165 0.11 1.59 1.51
C ASP A 165 -0.14 3.10 1.38
N ARG A 166 -1.33 3.57 1.74
CA ARG A 166 -1.72 4.98 1.63
C ARG A 166 -1.29 5.87 2.81
N ALA A 167 -0.77 5.29 3.90
CA ALA A 167 -0.43 6.01 5.14
C ALA A 167 1.01 6.68 5.09
#